data_e8ae3b17cf69ac7419eb5444b180a23a
#
_entry.id   e8ae3b17cf69ac7419eb5444b180a23a
#
_cell.length_a   1.000
_cell.length_b   1.000
_cell.length_c   1.000
_cell.angle_alpha   90.00
_cell.angle_beta   90.00
_cell.angle_gamma   90.00
#
_symmetry.space_group_name_H-M   'P 1'
#
loop_
_entity.id
_entity.type
_entity.pdbx_description
1 polymer ?
#
loop_
_entity_poly.entity_id
_entity_poly.type
_entity_poly.pdbx_seq_one_letter_code
_entity_poly.pdbx_strand_id
1 'polypeptide(L)'
;TGATYGDKASQEDNIRFRVVADHSRTGMMLILDGVTPGNEGRGYILRRLLRRIIRSAKLLGATGATMERFMNTVMDTMTPSYPEIADNRERILRVAVNEEKAFLKTLESGTRLFDDAVQELKSTSRAKTAKVLPGEKAFELHDTYGFPIDLTLEMAQEAGLEVDMDGFNDAMGEQRRRAKADNQAKKHGHTDLSLYRDWVDNNPTVFTGYEELTSDARVIGLVRGGEKVDEVHEGEEVEVILDHTPLYAEAGGQMADRGRIVAGESLLEVNDVQKIGKKLWVHKATVTAGGLDLGMSVEAGVDEQWRHGATQAHSATHLIHAALRQVLGPTAVQAGSMNRPGYLRFDFNYTEQLSQAQLEEIALITNQAIDSNFAVNTIETSLEEAKAMGAMALFGEN
;
A
#
# COMPACT_ATOMS: atom_id res chain seq x y z
N THR A 1 -33.17 14.30 -15.56
CA THR A 1 -32.63 14.97 -16.76
C THR A 1 -33.68 15.28 -17.82
N GLY A 2 -34.79 14.55 -17.87
CA GLY A 2 -35.77 14.62 -18.98
C GLY A 2 -35.34 13.90 -20.27
N ALA A 3 -34.09 13.42 -20.33
CA ALA A 3 -33.61 12.59 -21.42
C ALA A 3 -34.13 11.15 -21.30
N THR A 4 -34.43 10.51 -22.43
CA THR A 4 -34.94 9.14 -22.49
C THR A 4 -34.12 8.29 -23.44
N TYR A 5 -33.90 7.04 -23.07
CA TYR A 5 -33.24 6.05 -23.93
C TYR A 5 -34.17 5.64 -25.10
N GLY A 6 -33.60 5.43 -26.26
CA GLY A 6 -34.31 4.90 -27.43
C GLY A 6 -34.15 5.76 -28.68
N ASP A 7 -35.05 5.59 -29.62
CA ASP A 7 -34.98 6.15 -31.00
C ASP A 7 -35.00 7.68 -31.07
N LYS A 8 -35.47 8.35 -30.01
CA LYS A 8 -35.49 9.82 -29.92
C LYS A 8 -34.22 10.43 -29.35
N ALA A 9 -33.30 9.61 -28.77
CA ALA A 9 -32.04 10.05 -28.25
C ALA A 9 -30.95 10.02 -29.32
N SER A 10 -29.91 10.83 -29.15
CA SER A 10 -28.70 10.71 -29.98
C SER A 10 -28.03 9.34 -29.77
N GLN A 11 -27.23 8.91 -30.74
CA GLN A 11 -26.46 7.68 -30.57
C GLN A 11 -25.53 7.76 -29.36
N GLU A 12 -24.90 8.93 -29.12
CA GLU A 12 -24.03 9.18 -27.99
C GLU A 12 -24.78 9.10 -26.65
N ASP A 13 -25.97 9.68 -26.56
CA ASP A 13 -26.79 9.59 -25.36
C ASP A 13 -27.24 8.16 -25.07
N ASN A 14 -27.60 7.41 -26.12
CA ASN A 14 -27.90 5.98 -25.95
C ASN A 14 -26.71 5.17 -25.45
N ILE A 15 -25.48 5.49 -25.86
CA ILE A 15 -24.27 4.89 -25.32
C ILE A 15 -24.13 5.26 -23.83
N ARG A 16 -24.30 6.54 -23.46
CA ARG A 16 -24.23 7.03 -22.07
C ARG A 16 -25.25 6.33 -21.17
N PHE A 17 -26.48 6.15 -21.62
CA PHE A 17 -27.49 5.39 -20.87
C PHE A 17 -27.06 3.95 -20.61
N ARG A 18 -26.49 3.27 -21.62
CA ARG A 18 -26.00 1.90 -21.50
C ARG A 18 -24.82 1.82 -20.54
N VAL A 19 -23.89 2.79 -20.60
CA VAL A 19 -22.78 2.90 -19.65
C VAL A 19 -23.30 3.02 -18.21
N VAL A 20 -24.26 3.93 -17.96
CA VAL A 20 -24.84 4.08 -16.62
C VAL A 20 -25.45 2.78 -16.14
N ALA A 21 -26.28 2.11 -16.96
CA ALA A 21 -26.96 0.89 -16.55
C ALA A 21 -26.00 -0.29 -16.30
N ASP A 22 -25.08 -0.54 -17.22
CA ASP A 22 -24.15 -1.66 -17.17
C ASP A 22 -23.09 -1.48 -16.07
N HIS A 23 -22.48 -0.30 -16.02
CA HIS A 23 -21.41 -0.03 -15.06
C HIS A 23 -21.92 0.10 -13.62
N SER A 24 -23.16 0.59 -13.42
CA SER A 24 -23.76 0.62 -12.08
C SER A 24 -23.94 -0.78 -11.52
N ARG A 25 -24.40 -1.72 -12.35
CA ARG A 25 -24.53 -3.12 -11.96
C ARG A 25 -23.19 -3.77 -11.67
N THR A 26 -22.22 -3.61 -12.56
CA THR A 26 -20.88 -4.16 -12.39
C THR A 26 -20.15 -3.55 -11.19
N GLY A 27 -20.24 -2.23 -11.04
CA GLY A 27 -19.63 -1.52 -9.90
C GLY A 27 -20.24 -1.93 -8.58
N MET A 28 -21.55 -2.09 -8.49
CA MET A 28 -22.25 -2.57 -7.30
C MET A 28 -21.78 -3.98 -6.91
N MET A 29 -21.68 -4.93 -7.86
CA MET A 29 -21.20 -6.29 -7.60
C MET A 29 -19.74 -6.30 -7.13
N LEU A 30 -18.85 -5.51 -7.75
CA LEU A 30 -17.47 -5.39 -7.29
C LEU A 30 -17.38 -4.86 -5.84
N ILE A 31 -18.22 -3.89 -5.47
CA ILE A 31 -18.28 -3.41 -4.09
C ILE A 31 -18.82 -4.51 -3.17
N LEU A 32 -19.83 -5.25 -3.58
CA LEU A 32 -20.37 -6.41 -2.84
C LEU A 32 -19.27 -7.44 -2.56
N ASP A 33 -18.41 -7.72 -3.52
CA ASP A 33 -17.25 -8.62 -3.40
C ASP A 33 -16.08 -8.02 -2.58
N GLY A 34 -16.27 -6.86 -1.96
CA GLY A 34 -15.27 -6.24 -1.07
C GLY A 34 -14.24 -5.38 -1.78
N VAL A 35 -14.37 -5.12 -3.09
CA VAL A 35 -13.48 -4.21 -3.81
C VAL A 35 -13.77 -2.76 -3.40
N THR A 36 -12.71 -1.99 -3.12
CA THR A 36 -12.79 -0.54 -2.88
C THR A 36 -12.11 0.23 -4.01
N PRO A 37 -12.56 1.44 -4.36
CA PRO A 37 -11.90 2.26 -5.38
C PRO A 37 -10.45 2.54 -5.03
N GLY A 38 -9.54 2.31 -5.97
CA GLY A 38 -8.10 2.44 -5.78
C GLY A 38 -7.38 2.92 -7.03
N ASN A 39 -6.06 3.06 -6.96
CA ASN A 39 -5.21 3.47 -8.08
C ASN A 39 -4.61 2.29 -8.87
N GLU A 40 -4.76 1.07 -8.35
CA GLU A 40 -4.16 -0.13 -8.94
C GLU A 40 -5.11 -1.33 -8.87
N GLY A 41 -4.83 -2.34 -9.68
CA GLY A 41 -5.53 -3.62 -9.66
C GLY A 41 -7.05 -3.52 -9.81
N ARG A 42 -7.79 -4.32 -9.05
CA ARG A 42 -9.26 -4.37 -9.08
C ARG A 42 -9.90 -3.06 -8.63
N GLY A 43 -9.26 -2.36 -7.68
CA GLY A 43 -9.72 -1.05 -7.20
C GLY A 43 -9.69 0.02 -8.29
N TYR A 44 -8.69 0.01 -9.16
CA TYR A 44 -8.61 0.90 -10.32
C TYR A 44 -9.77 0.64 -11.29
N ILE A 45 -10.08 -0.62 -11.56
CA ILE A 45 -11.22 -0.98 -12.45
C ILE A 45 -12.53 -0.44 -11.86
N LEU A 46 -12.78 -0.66 -10.58
CA LEU A 46 -13.97 -0.15 -9.91
C LEU A 46 -14.04 1.39 -9.99
N ARG A 47 -12.97 2.09 -9.64
CA ARG A 47 -12.89 3.56 -9.72
C ARG A 47 -13.19 4.05 -11.12
N ARG A 48 -12.63 3.43 -12.15
CA ARG A 48 -12.88 3.76 -13.55
C ARG A 48 -14.35 3.63 -13.90
N LEU A 49 -15.01 2.52 -13.52
CA LEU A 49 -16.43 2.30 -13.79
C LEU A 49 -17.29 3.37 -13.12
N LEU A 50 -17.07 3.64 -11.83
CA LEU A 50 -17.85 4.64 -11.08
C LEU A 50 -17.70 6.04 -11.70
N ARG A 51 -16.48 6.46 -12.06
CA ARG A 51 -16.23 7.78 -12.68
C ARG A 51 -16.85 7.90 -14.07
N ARG A 52 -16.89 6.82 -14.86
CA ARG A 52 -17.61 6.80 -16.15
C ARG A 52 -19.11 6.96 -15.96
N ILE A 53 -19.70 6.33 -14.93
CA ILE A 53 -21.13 6.54 -14.59
C ILE A 53 -21.39 8.02 -14.30
N ILE A 54 -20.59 8.61 -13.39
CA ILE A 54 -20.76 10.00 -12.95
C ILE A 54 -20.66 10.98 -14.13
N ARG A 55 -19.63 10.82 -14.99
CA ARG A 55 -19.48 11.65 -16.19
C ARG A 55 -20.63 11.47 -17.16
N SER A 56 -21.02 10.22 -17.44
CA SER A 56 -22.14 9.92 -18.35
C SER A 56 -23.44 10.54 -17.85
N ALA A 57 -23.72 10.46 -16.55
CA ALA A 57 -24.88 11.11 -15.94
C ALA A 57 -24.84 12.64 -16.10
N LYS A 58 -23.68 13.28 -15.92
CA LYS A 58 -23.49 14.72 -16.16
C LYS A 58 -23.75 15.11 -17.61
N LEU A 59 -23.21 14.36 -18.56
CA LEU A 59 -23.42 14.58 -20.01
C LEU A 59 -24.88 14.38 -20.44
N LEU A 60 -25.62 13.51 -19.75
CA LEU A 60 -27.07 13.34 -19.92
C LEU A 60 -27.88 14.46 -19.25
N GLY A 61 -27.24 15.44 -18.62
CA GLY A 61 -27.88 16.62 -18.01
C GLY A 61 -28.18 16.49 -16.50
N ALA A 62 -27.54 15.57 -15.77
CA ALA A 62 -27.70 15.51 -14.33
C ALA A 62 -26.99 16.70 -13.65
N THR A 63 -27.70 17.44 -12.80
CA THR A 63 -27.20 18.64 -12.14
C THR A 63 -26.63 18.42 -10.74
N GLY A 64 -26.87 17.25 -10.13
CA GLY A 64 -26.45 16.89 -8.78
C GLY A 64 -25.77 15.52 -8.70
N ALA A 65 -25.65 15.01 -7.48
CA ALA A 65 -25.21 13.65 -7.20
C ALA A 65 -26.27 12.63 -7.66
N THR A 66 -25.82 11.51 -8.21
CA THR A 66 -26.67 10.52 -8.86
C THR A 66 -26.44 9.09 -8.36
N MET A 67 -25.28 8.82 -7.75
CA MET A 67 -24.85 7.47 -7.41
C MET A 67 -25.76 6.79 -6.40
N GLU A 68 -26.24 7.52 -5.40
CA GLU A 68 -27.18 6.96 -4.42
C GLU A 68 -28.42 6.39 -5.10
N ARG A 69 -29.01 7.14 -6.04
CA ARG A 69 -30.20 6.72 -6.78
C ARG A 69 -29.90 5.54 -7.69
N PHE A 70 -28.78 5.57 -8.42
CA PHE A 70 -28.40 4.48 -9.31
C PHE A 70 -28.13 3.19 -8.53
N MET A 71 -27.36 3.25 -7.45
CA MET A 71 -27.06 2.09 -6.62
C MET A 71 -28.34 1.51 -5.99
N ASN A 72 -29.22 2.34 -5.45
CA ASN A 72 -30.51 1.87 -4.91
C ASN A 72 -31.32 1.14 -5.97
N THR A 73 -31.46 1.71 -7.17
CA THR A 73 -32.21 1.08 -8.26
C THR A 73 -31.62 -0.28 -8.67
N VAL A 74 -30.29 -0.37 -8.77
CA VAL A 74 -29.61 -1.62 -9.12
C VAL A 74 -29.75 -2.65 -8.01
N MET A 75 -29.56 -2.26 -6.76
CA MET A 75 -29.72 -3.15 -5.61
C MET A 75 -31.14 -3.70 -5.52
N ASP A 76 -32.17 -2.85 -5.67
CA ASP A 76 -33.58 -3.28 -5.65
C ASP A 76 -33.88 -4.28 -6.77
N THR A 77 -33.26 -4.08 -7.95
CA THR A 77 -33.43 -4.98 -9.11
C THR A 77 -32.72 -6.32 -8.91
N MET A 78 -31.56 -6.35 -8.27
CA MET A 78 -30.70 -7.53 -8.19
C MET A 78 -30.84 -8.33 -6.89
N THR A 79 -31.35 -7.74 -5.81
CA THR A 79 -31.54 -8.43 -4.51
C THR A 79 -32.35 -9.74 -4.60
N PRO A 80 -33.39 -9.87 -5.45
CA PRO A 80 -34.10 -11.16 -5.60
C PRO A 80 -33.20 -12.32 -6.05
N SER A 81 -32.14 -12.03 -6.81
CA SER A 81 -31.19 -13.03 -7.31
C SER A 81 -29.93 -13.14 -6.45
N TYR A 82 -29.62 -12.10 -5.68
CA TYR A 82 -28.44 -11.97 -4.83
C TYR A 82 -28.85 -11.40 -3.45
N PRO A 83 -29.42 -12.23 -2.55
CA PRO A 83 -29.99 -11.77 -1.28
C PRO A 83 -28.98 -11.05 -0.38
N GLU A 84 -27.70 -11.39 -0.47
CA GLU A 84 -26.58 -10.78 0.28
C GLU A 84 -26.40 -9.28 0.02
N ILE A 85 -26.99 -8.76 -1.04
CA ILE A 85 -27.02 -7.31 -1.33
C ILE A 85 -27.74 -6.56 -0.20
N ALA A 86 -28.79 -7.13 0.38
CA ALA A 86 -29.58 -6.50 1.41
C ALA A 86 -28.73 -6.16 2.66
N ASP A 87 -27.89 -7.10 3.10
CA ASP A 87 -27.02 -6.94 4.28
C ASP A 87 -25.85 -5.97 4.03
N ASN A 88 -25.50 -5.75 2.75
CA ASN A 88 -24.37 -4.91 2.34
C ASN A 88 -24.80 -3.53 1.79
N ARG A 89 -26.09 -3.22 1.82
CA ARG A 89 -26.68 -2.02 1.19
C ARG A 89 -25.98 -0.72 1.62
N GLU A 90 -25.79 -0.51 2.90
CA GLU A 90 -25.16 0.70 3.44
C GLU A 90 -23.70 0.81 2.97
N ARG A 91 -22.96 -0.29 2.94
CA ARG A 91 -21.57 -0.32 2.48
C ARG A 91 -21.48 0.03 0.99
N ILE A 92 -22.35 -0.54 0.17
CA ILE A 92 -22.38 -0.27 -1.28
C ILE A 92 -22.66 1.22 -1.52
N LEU A 93 -23.67 1.77 -0.88
CA LEU A 93 -24.01 3.18 -1.00
C LEU A 93 -22.86 4.08 -0.55
N ARG A 94 -22.30 3.84 0.62
CA ARG A 94 -21.20 4.63 1.16
C ARG A 94 -20.00 4.68 0.22
N VAL A 95 -19.57 3.54 -0.31
CA VAL A 95 -18.41 3.47 -1.24
C VAL A 95 -18.69 4.25 -2.52
N ALA A 96 -19.86 4.02 -3.16
CA ALA A 96 -20.20 4.65 -4.43
C ALA A 96 -20.42 6.17 -4.29
N VAL A 97 -21.14 6.59 -3.25
CA VAL A 97 -21.44 8.02 -3.00
C VAL A 97 -20.17 8.79 -2.62
N ASN A 98 -19.26 8.17 -1.85
CA ASN A 98 -18.00 8.83 -1.50
C ASN A 98 -17.08 9.01 -2.70
N GLU A 99 -16.99 8.02 -3.60
CA GLU A 99 -16.24 8.17 -4.85
C GLU A 99 -16.85 9.28 -5.73
N GLU A 100 -18.19 9.39 -5.78
CA GLU A 100 -18.87 10.48 -6.49
C GLU A 100 -18.54 11.85 -5.87
N LYS A 101 -18.66 11.99 -4.54
CA LYS A 101 -18.31 13.24 -3.85
C LYS A 101 -16.86 13.65 -4.10
N ALA A 102 -15.94 12.69 -4.05
CA ALA A 102 -14.53 12.94 -4.30
C ALA A 102 -14.28 13.36 -5.75
N PHE A 103 -14.88 12.68 -6.71
CA PHE A 103 -14.67 12.97 -8.12
C PHE A 103 -15.35 14.27 -8.57
N LEU A 104 -16.54 14.58 -8.08
CA LEU A 104 -17.24 15.83 -8.42
C LEU A 104 -16.44 17.08 -8.04
N LYS A 105 -15.59 17.02 -6.99
CA LYS A 105 -14.70 18.14 -6.60
C LYS A 105 -13.65 18.47 -7.68
N THR A 106 -13.20 17.45 -8.41
CA THR A 106 -12.14 17.60 -9.42
C THR A 106 -12.65 17.56 -10.84
N LEU A 107 -13.87 17.02 -11.07
CA LEU A 107 -14.44 16.83 -12.41
C LEU A 107 -14.55 18.16 -13.18
N GLU A 108 -15.07 19.21 -12.56
CA GLU A 108 -15.23 20.50 -13.20
C GLU A 108 -13.88 21.15 -13.56
N SER A 109 -12.93 21.13 -12.62
CA SER A 109 -11.60 21.70 -12.84
C SER A 109 -10.81 20.91 -13.87
N GLY A 110 -10.88 19.56 -13.84
CA GLY A 110 -10.23 18.71 -14.83
C GLY A 110 -10.86 18.83 -16.22
N THR A 111 -12.18 18.95 -16.31
CA THR A 111 -12.85 19.21 -17.61
C THR A 111 -12.41 20.52 -18.19
N ARG A 112 -12.32 21.59 -17.38
CA ARG A 112 -11.83 22.91 -17.82
C ARG A 112 -10.38 22.85 -18.30
N LEU A 113 -9.50 22.17 -17.56
CA LEU A 113 -8.10 21.96 -17.99
C LEU A 113 -8.03 21.25 -19.35
N PHE A 114 -8.85 20.23 -19.54
CA PHE A 114 -8.94 19.53 -20.81
C PHE A 114 -9.41 20.46 -21.95
N ASP A 115 -10.48 21.21 -21.71
CA ASP A 115 -11.06 22.15 -22.71
C ASP A 115 -10.07 23.24 -23.07
N ASP A 116 -9.34 23.79 -22.09
CA ASP A 116 -8.29 24.79 -22.32
C ASP A 116 -7.15 24.21 -23.18
N ALA A 117 -6.71 22.98 -22.91
CA ALA A 117 -5.69 22.30 -23.71
C ALA A 117 -6.19 22.03 -25.15
N VAL A 118 -7.46 21.66 -25.32
CA VAL A 118 -8.07 21.50 -26.65
C VAL A 118 -8.11 22.80 -27.41
N GLN A 119 -8.48 23.92 -26.74
CA GLN A 119 -8.51 25.24 -27.35
C GLN A 119 -7.10 25.72 -27.75
N GLU A 120 -6.12 25.51 -26.90
CA GLU A 120 -4.72 25.84 -27.18
C GLU A 120 -4.22 25.10 -28.42
N LEU A 121 -4.47 23.78 -28.51
CA LEU A 121 -4.11 22.97 -29.65
C LEU A 121 -4.80 23.44 -30.95
N LYS A 122 -6.08 23.86 -30.87
CA LYS A 122 -6.81 24.38 -32.03
C LYS A 122 -6.32 25.76 -32.47
N SER A 123 -5.85 26.59 -31.53
CA SER A 123 -5.40 27.96 -31.83
C SER A 123 -3.96 28.01 -32.36
N THR A 124 -3.07 27.10 -31.87
CA THR A 124 -1.66 27.09 -32.18
C THR A 124 -1.34 26.39 -33.51
N SER A 125 -2.24 25.55 -33.99
CA SER A 125 -2.03 24.70 -35.16
C SER A 125 -2.35 25.44 -36.48
N ARG A 126 -1.34 26.08 -37.10
CA ARG A 126 -1.38 26.51 -38.51
C ARG A 126 -1.39 25.32 -39.50
N ALA A 127 -1.17 24.11 -39.04
CA ALA A 127 -1.16 22.89 -39.84
C ALA A 127 -2.30 21.96 -39.37
N LYS A 128 -3.07 21.40 -40.29
CA LYS A 128 -4.16 20.45 -40.09
C LYS A 128 -3.76 19.09 -39.40
N THR A 129 -2.57 19.00 -38.81
CA THR A 129 -1.93 17.75 -38.39
C THR A 129 -1.71 17.58 -36.90
N ALA A 130 -1.89 18.60 -36.05
CA ALA A 130 -1.69 18.42 -34.59
C ALA A 130 -3.04 18.16 -33.89
N LYS A 131 -3.48 16.92 -33.94
CA LYS A 131 -4.68 16.43 -33.25
C LYS A 131 -4.34 15.52 -32.08
N VAL A 132 -3.21 15.79 -31.40
CA VAL A 132 -2.74 14.95 -30.31
C VAL A 132 -2.67 15.76 -29.03
N LEU A 133 -3.39 15.34 -27.98
CA LEU A 133 -3.27 15.89 -26.63
C LEU A 133 -1.93 15.47 -26.04
N PRO A 134 -1.08 16.40 -25.54
CA PRO A 134 0.21 16.07 -24.96
C PRO A 134 0.09 15.08 -23.78
N GLY A 135 1.02 14.13 -23.73
CA GLY A 135 1.07 13.11 -22.66
C GLY A 135 1.20 13.72 -21.26
N GLU A 136 1.93 14.84 -21.12
CA GLU A 136 2.03 15.59 -19.85
C GLU A 136 0.67 16.12 -19.37
N LYS A 137 -0.21 16.59 -20.29
CA LYS A 137 -1.55 17.04 -19.94
C LYS A 137 -2.45 15.89 -19.55
N ALA A 138 -2.34 14.77 -20.24
CA ALA A 138 -3.05 13.54 -19.86
C ALA A 138 -2.59 13.03 -18.49
N PHE A 139 -1.29 13.14 -18.19
CA PHE A 139 -0.73 12.81 -16.87
C PHE A 139 -1.21 13.77 -15.77
N GLU A 140 -1.24 15.07 -16.03
CA GLU A 140 -1.76 16.07 -15.09
C GLU A 140 -3.24 15.80 -14.73
N LEU A 141 -4.07 15.46 -15.72
CA LEU A 141 -5.45 15.05 -15.53
C LEU A 141 -5.56 13.79 -14.65
N HIS A 142 -4.67 12.82 -14.88
CA HIS A 142 -4.64 11.57 -14.12
C HIS A 142 -4.17 11.78 -12.68
N ASP A 143 -3.03 12.43 -12.48
CA ASP A 143 -2.34 12.52 -11.20
C ASP A 143 -2.99 13.55 -10.25
N THR A 144 -3.33 14.73 -10.79
CA THR A 144 -3.84 15.85 -9.98
C THR A 144 -5.37 15.85 -9.87
N TYR A 145 -6.07 15.56 -10.96
CA TYR A 145 -7.54 15.60 -11.00
C TYR A 145 -8.18 14.22 -10.91
N GLY A 146 -7.38 13.15 -10.91
CA GLY A 146 -7.85 11.79 -10.73
C GLY A 146 -8.66 11.27 -11.92
N PHE A 147 -8.46 11.78 -13.13
CA PHE A 147 -9.08 11.24 -14.32
C PHE A 147 -8.40 9.91 -14.70
N PRO A 148 -9.09 8.77 -14.68
CA PRO A 148 -8.54 7.56 -15.28
C PRO A 148 -8.15 7.84 -16.74
N ILE A 149 -7.01 7.31 -17.19
CA ILE A 149 -6.53 7.59 -18.55
C ILE A 149 -7.58 7.23 -19.63
N ASP A 150 -8.33 6.16 -19.43
CA ASP A 150 -9.42 5.80 -20.33
C ASP A 150 -10.48 6.90 -20.48
N LEU A 151 -10.76 7.65 -19.39
CA LEU A 151 -11.69 8.77 -19.44
C LEU A 151 -11.12 9.93 -20.25
N THR A 152 -9.83 10.21 -20.11
CA THR A 152 -9.11 11.21 -20.92
C THR A 152 -9.10 10.81 -22.40
N LEU A 153 -8.90 9.53 -22.71
CA LEU A 153 -8.98 9.00 -24.08
C LEU A 153 -10.38 9.19 -24.69
N GLU A 154 -11.46 8.91 -23.92
CA GLU A 154 -12.83 9.15 -24.37
C GLU A 154 -13.09 10.63 -24.65
N MET A 155 -12.67 11.52 -23.76
CA MET A 155 -12.80 12.96 -23.94
C MET A 155 -12.03 13.47 -25.16
N ALA A 156 -10.81 12.97 -25.37
CA ALA A 156 -10.01 13.29 -26.54
C ALA A 156 -10.68 12.82 -27.83
N GLN A 157 -11.19 11.59 -27.86
CA GLN A 157 -11.92 11.05 -29.02
C GLN A 157 -13.19 11.86 -29.31
N GLU A 158 -13.96 12.26 -28.29
CA GLU A 158 -15.14 13.13 -28.45
C GLU A 158 -14.74 14.52 -29.03
N ALA A 159 -13.56 15.04 -28.68
CA ALA A 159 -13.00 16.29 -29.20
C ALA A 159 -12.33 16.15 -30.59
N GLY A 160 -12.26 14.90 -31.14
CA GLY A 160 -11.58 14.58 -32.39
C GLY A 160 -10.05 14.63 -32.29
N LEU A 161 -9.52 14.31 -31.12
CA LEU A 161 -8.09 14.27 -30.79
C LEU A 161 -7.65 12.84 -30.46
N GLU A 162 -6.38 12.58 -30.65
CA GLU A 162 -5.64 11.43 -30.09
C GLU A 162 -4.93 11.89 -28.81
N VAL A 163 -4.40 10.95 -28.01
CA VAL A 163 -3.58 11.22 -26.83
C VAL A 163 -2.19 10.65 -27.05
N ASP A 164 -1.17 11.42 -26.71
CA ASP A 164 0.20 10.97 -26.66
C ASP A 164 0.39 9.99 -25.48
N MET A 165 0.14 8.72 -25.76
CA MET A 165 0.24 7.65 -24.77
C MET A 165 1.69 7.34 -24.38
N ASP A 166 2.65 7.56 -25.27
CA ASP A 166 4.07 7.36 -24.98
C ASP A 166 4.54 8.39 -23.95
N GLY A 167 4.26 9.68 -24.18
CA GLY A 167 4.54 10.75 -23.22
C GLY A 167 3.78 10.58 -21.88
N PHE A 168 2.55 10.08 -21.91
CA PHE A 168 1.82 9.74 -20.67
C PHE A 168 2.52 8.61 -19.89
N ASN A 169 2.91 7.53 -20.57
CA ASN A 169 3.57 6.38 -19.94
C ASN A 169 4.96 6.77 -19.41
N ASP A 170 5.69 7.65 -20.09
CA ASP A 170 6.97 8.18 -19.63
C ASP A 170 6.81 8.98 -18.34
N ALA A 171 5.80 9.87 -18.27
CA ALA A 171 5.50 10.65 -17.07
C ALA A 171 5.07 9.75 -15.89
N MET A 172 4.25 8.72 -16.14
CA MET A 172 3.88 7.69 -15.15
C MET A 172 5.10 6.89 -14.68
N GLY A 173 6.01 6.55 -15.62
CA GLY A 173 7.26 5.88 -15.32
C GLY A 173 8.18 6.72 -14.42
N GLU A 174 8.27 8.02 -14.70
CA GLU A 174 9.02 8.98 -13.88
C GLU A 174 8.45 9.12 -12.47
N GLN A 175 7.13 9.23 -12.34
CA GLN A 175 6.47 9.26 -11.04
C GLN A 175 6.75 8.00 -10.24
N ARG A 176 6.65 6.81 -10.87
CA ARG A 176 6.98 5.52 -10.22
C ARG A 176 8.45 5.46 -9.82
N ARG A 177 9.37 5.98 -10.66
CA ARG A 177 10.80 6.06 -10.32
C ARG A 177 11.04 6.97 -9.12
N ARG A 178 10.41 8.16 -9.07
CA ARG A 178 10.50 9.07 -7.91
C ARG A 178 9.96 8.44 -6.64
N ALA A 179 8.77 7.85 -6.68
CA ALA A 179 8.18 7.13 -5.54
C ALA A 179 9.05 5.95 -5.11
N LYS A 180 9.65 5.22 -6.05
CA LYS A 180 10.58 4.12 -5.77
C LYS A 180 11.92 4.64 -5.24
N ALA A 181 12.44 5.76 -5.75
CA ALA A 181 13.66 6.40 -5.28
C ALA A 181 13.48 6.96 -3.85
N ASP A 182 12.34 7.58 -3.54
CA ASP A 182 12.00 8.01 -2.18
C ASP A 182 11.85 6.84 -1.21
N ASN A 183 11.31 5.71 -1.67
CA ASN A 183 11.27 4.47 -0.90
C ASN A 183 12.64 3.78 -0.82
N GLN A 184 13.49 3.92 -1.84
CA GLN A 184 14.85 3.37 -1.86
C GLN A 184 15.86 4.25 -1.13
N ALA A 185 15.69 5.56 -1.13
CA ALA A 185 16.47 6.46 -0.26
C ALA A 185 16.18 6.21 1.24
N LYS A 186 15.01 5.64 1.55
CA LYS A 186 14.65 5.12 2.87
C LYS A 186 15.05 3.67 3.11
N LYS A 187 15.30 2.89 2.05
CA LYS A 187 15.85 1.53 2.08
C LYS A 187 17.24 1.60 1.46
N HIS A 188 18.26 1.61 2.29
CA HIS A 188 19.66 1.62 1.88
C HIS A 188 19.95 0.57 0.79
N GLY A 189 20.56 1.02 -0.32
CA GLY A 189 21.41 0.30 -1.27
C GLY A 189 20.83 -1.00 -1.88
N HIS A 190 20.97 -1.14 -3.20
CA HIS A 190 20.87 -2.43 -3.89
C HIS A 190 21.97 -3.35 -3.33
N THR A 191 21.61 -4.18 -2.37
CA THR A 191 22.46 -5.29 -1.96
C THR A 191 22.46 -6.29 -3.11
N ASP A 192 23.62 -6.54 -3.71
CA ASP A 192 23.78 -7.59 -4.70
C ASP A 192 23.53 -8.95 -4.04
N LEU A 193 22.34 -9.50 -4.24
CA LEU A 193 21.93 -10.77 -3.64
C LEU A 193 22.83 -11.93 -4.03
N SER A 194 23.61 -11.81 -5.12
CA SER A 194 24.56 -12.81 -5.54
C SER A 194 25.70 -13.00 -4.54
N LEU A 195 26.06 -11.93 -3.83
CA LEU A 195 27.10 -11.93 -2.80
C LEU A 195 26.77 -12.85 -1.61
N TYR A 196 25.48 -12.94 -1.26
CA TYR A 196 24.99 -13.66 -0.08
C TYR A 196 24.51 -15.07 -0.38
N ARG A 197 24.44 -15.46 -1.66
CA ARG A 197 23.83 -16.74 -2.08
C ARG A 197 24.43 -17.95 -1.36
N ASP A 198 25.78 -18.00 -1.23
CA ASP A 198 26.46 -19.13 -0.59
C ASP A 198 26.04 -19.30 0.88
N TRP A 199 25.86 -18.20 1.61
CA TRP A 199 25.41 -18.27 3.00
C TRP A 199 23.94 -18.64 3.11
N VAL A 200 23.08 -18.09 2.24
CA VAL A 200 21.64 -18.42 2.19
C VAL A 200 21.43 -19.91 1.93
N ASP A 201 22.20 -20.50 1.02
CA ASP A 201 22.02 -21.89 0.59
C ASP A 201 22.68 -22.89 1.53
N ASN A 202 23.84 -22.57 2.11
CA ASN A 202 24.68 -23.53 2.84
C ASN A 202 24.80 -23.27 4.34
N ASN A 203 24.67 -22.03 4.79
CA ASN A 203 24.87 -21.63 6.18
C ASN A 203 23.80 -20.62 6.63
N PRO A 204 22.52 -21.01 6.74
CA PRO A 204 21.47 -20.10 7.21
C PRO A 204 21.70 -19.73 8.66
N THR A 205 21.38 -18.48 9.03
CA THR A 205 21.41 -18.00 10.40
C THR A 205 20.27 -18.62 11.23
N VAL A 206 20.54 -19.07 12.44
CA VAL A 206 19.53 -19.48 13.41
C VAL A 206 19.11 -18.26 14.22
N PHE A 207 17.84 -17.92 14.19
CA PHE A 207 17.29 -16.82 14.99
C PHE A 207 16.83 -17.32 16.36
N THR A 208 17.43 -16.78 17.44
CA THR A 208 17.16 -17.14 18.84
C THR A 208 16.31 -16.09 19.58
N GLY A 209 16.07 -14.95 18.95
CA GLY A 209 15.56 -13.74 19.59
C GLY A 209 14.09 -13.76 20.05
N TYR A 210 13.39 -14.90 19.92
CA TYR A 210 12.11 -15.10 20.60
C TYR A 210 12.28 -15.54 22.06
N GLU A 211 13.39 -16.17 22.40
CA GLU A 211 13.65 -16.75 23.72
C GLU A 211 14.80 -16.04 24.45
N GLU A 212 15.75 -15.47 23.71
CA GLU A 212 16.98 -14.93 24.24
C GLU A 212 17.20 -13.46 23.78
N LEU A 213 17.85 -12.66 24.64
CA LEU A 213 18.30 -11.31 24.33
C LEU A 213 19.81 -11.24 24.05
N THR A 214 20.54 -12.31 24.38
CA THR A 214 21.96 -12.50 24.07
C THR A 214 22.18 -13.91 23.55
N SER A 215 23.11 -14.08 22.64
CA SER A 215 23.46 -15.38 22.06
C SER A 215 24.95 -15.46 21.77
N ASP A 216 25.55 -16.57 22.13
CA ASP A 216 26.88 -16.94 21.63
C ASP A 216 26.75 -17.28 20.13
N ALA A 217 27.65 -16.74 19.34
CA ALA A 217 27.63 -16.91 17.89
C ALA A 217 29.04 -16.99 17.30
N ARG A 218 29.08 -17.40 16.03
CA ARG A 218 30.31 -17.35 15.23
C ARG A 218 30.12 -16.46 14.02
N VAL A 219 31.15 -15.67 13.71
CA VAL A 219 31.19 -14.87 12.48
C VAL A 219 31.39 -15.79 11.29
N ILE A 220 30.37 -15.91 10.45
CA ILE A 220 30.40 -16.74 9.22
C ILE A 220 30.59 -15.91 7.95
N GLY A 221 30.51 -14.59 8.06
CA GLY A 221 30.75 -13.68 6.93
C GLY A 221 30.91 -12.24 7.38
N LEU A 222 31.78 -11.53 6.66
CA LEU A 222 32.00 -10.09 6.75
C LEU A 222 31.91 -9.49 5.36
N VAL A 223 31.17 -8.38 5.22
CA VAL A 223 31.05 -7.64 3.97
C VAL A 223 31.29 -6.16 4.24
N ARG A 224 32.22 -5.55 3.50
CA ARG A 224 32.56 -4.14 3.59
C ARG A 224 32.52 -3.52 2.19
N GLY A 225 31.72 -2.46 2.05
CA GLY A 225 31.59 -1.78 0.77
C GLY A 225 31.07 -2.64 -0.39
N GLY A 226 30.35 -3.73 -0.09
CA GLY A 226 29.82 -4.68 -1.08
C GLY A 226 30.80 -5.79 -1.47
N GLU A 227 31.92 -5.93 -0.76
CA GLU A 227 32.91 -6.99 -0.99
C GLU A 227 33.10 -7.86 0.26
N LYS A 228 33.31 -9.17 0.07
CA LYS A 228 33.64 -10.09 1.17
C LYS A 228 35.04 -9.79 1.68
N VAL A 229 35.20 -9.69 2.99
CA VAL A 229 36.48 -9.46 3.66
C VAL A 229 36.68 -10.49 4.77
N ASP A 230 37.94 -10.72 5.13
CA ASP A 230 38.30 -11.67 6.21
C ASP A 230 38.45 -10.97 7.57
N GLU A 231 38.67 -9.65 7.58
CA GLU A 231 38.90 -8.84 8.80
C GLU A 231 38.32 -7.43 8.65
N VAL A 232 37.95 -6.82 9.79
CA VAL A 232 37.51 -5.42 9.87
C VAL A 232 38.10 -4.77 11.12
N HIS A 233 38.32 -3.43 11.09
CA HIS A 233 39.01 -2.65 12.11
C HIS A 233 38.15 -1.51 12.64
N GLU A 234 38.59 -0.92 13.73
CA GLU A 234 37.96 0.22 14.39
C GLU A 234 37.67 1.37 13.39
N GLY A 235 36.45 1.93 13.47
CA GLY A 235 35.97 3.00 12.62
C GLY A 235 35.30 2.53 11.30
N GLU A 236 35.35 1.24 10.98
CA GLU A 236 34.78 0.73 9.76
C GLU A 236 33.29 0.37 9.91
N GLU A 237 32.51 0.62 8.82
CA GLU A 237 31.14 0.10 8.67
C GLU A 237 31.19 -1.26 7.98
N VAL A 238 30.50 -2.24 8.52
CA VAL A 238 30.53 -3.63 8.07
C VAL A 238 29.16 -4.28 8.17
N GLU A 239 28.90 -5.20 7.28
CA GLU A 239 27.79 -6.14 7.39
C GLU A 239 28.33 -7.46 7.96
N VAL A 240 27.88 -7.83 9.13
CA VAL A 240 28.27 -9.05 9.84
C VAL A 240 27.20 -10.12 9.68
N ILE A 241 27.62 -11.32 9.33
CA ILE A 241 26.77 -12.49 9.21
C ILE A 241 27.18 -13.47 10.30
N LEU A 242 26.22 -13.85 11.14
CA LEU A 242 26.38 -14.76 12.25
C LEU A 242 25.64 -16.09 12.01
N ASP A 243 26.16 -17.18 12.56
CA ASP A 243 25.45 -18.48 12.53
C ASP A 243 24.22 -18.49 13.45
N HIS A 244 24.26 -17.76 14.58
CA HIS A 244 23.16 -17.55 15.51
C HIS A 244 22.98 -16.05 15.80
N THR A 245 21.74 -15.60 16.03
CA THR A 245 21.49 -14.21 16.40
C THR A 245 20.21 -14.03 17.20
N PRO A 246 20.22 -13.22 18.28
CA PRO A 246 19.01 -12.80 18.97
C PRO A 246 18.39 -11.52 18.35
N LEU A 247 19.09 -10.87 17.41
CA LEU A 247 18.72 -9.57 16.83
C LEU A 247 17.64 -9.74 15.77
N TYR A 248 16.48 -9.12 15.98
CA TYR A 248 15.33 -9.17 15.07
C TYR A 248 15.60 -8.36 13.80
N ALA A 249 15.44 -9.00 12.64
CA ALA A 249 15.50 -8.31 11.37
C ALA A 249 14.18 -7.61 11.05
N GLU A 250 14.23 -6.46 10.36
CA GLU A 250 13.04 -5.72 9.96
C GLU A 250 12.04 -6.62 9.23
N ALA A 251 10.88 -6.82 9.85
CA ALA A 251 9.79 -7.63 9.29
C ALA A 251 8.45 -7.26 9.94
N GLY A 252 7.34 -7.56 9.24
CA GLY A 252 5.99 -7.35 9.78
C GLY A 252 5.67 -5.90 10.19
N GLY A 253 6.37 -4.92 9.61
CA GLY A 253 6.25 -3.51 9.99
C GLY A 253 7.02 -3.11 11.24
N GLN A 254 7.63 -4.05 11.97
CA GLN A 254 8.52 -3.75 13.08
C GLN A 254 9.91 -3.45 12.55
N MET A 255 10.49 -2.32 12.98
CA MET A 255 11.88 -1.98 12.68
C MET A 255 12.83 -2.99 13.29
N ALA A 256 13.99 -3.14 12.63
CA ALA A 256 15.07 -3.99 13.12
C ALA A 256 15.54 -3.60 14.52
N ASP A 257 16.09 -4.57 15.23
CA ASP A 257 16.75 -4.30 16.49
C ASP A 257 18.02 -3.49 16.30
N ARG A 258 18.39 -2.85 17.39
CA ARG A 258 19.71 -2.34 17.68
C ARG A 258 20.36 -3.22 18.73
N GLY A 259 21.68 -3.20 18.77
CA GLY A 259 22.40 -3.99 19.74
C GLY A 259 23.90 -3.92 19.55
N ARG A 260 24.59 -4.96 20.00
CA ARG A 260 26.04 -5.02 19.95
C ARG A 260 26.54 -6.43 19.65
N ILE A 261 27.72 -6.50 19.06
CA ILE A 261 28.50 -7.74 18.89
C ILE A 261 29.81 -7.54 19.61
N VAL A 262 30.15 -8.46 20.51
CA VAL A 262 31.33 -8.37 21.40
C VAL A 262 32.23 -9.57 21.19
N ALA A 263 33.53 -9.34 21.03
CA ALA A 263 34.55 -10.38 20.96
C ALA A 263 35.83 -9.95 21.75
N GLY A 264 35.96 -10.37 23.00
CA GLY A 264 37.03 -9.91 23.86
C GLY A 264 37.01 -8.40 24.09
N GLU A 265 38.02 -7.67 23.58
CA GLU A 265 38.09 -6.19 23.66
C GLU A 265 37.42 -5.52 22.46
N SER A 266 36.96 -6.29 21.47
CA SER A 266 36.30 -5.76 20.25
C SER A 266 34.84 -5.54 20.50
N LEU A 267 34.33 -4.38 20.03
CA LEU A 267 32.93 -3.96 20.13
C LEU A 267 32.43 -3.41 18.80
N LEU A 268 31.32 -3.94 18.36
CA LEU A 268 30.57 -3.44 17.21
C LEU A 268 29.19 -2.99 17.66
N GLU A 269 28.77 -1.81 17.24
CA GLU A 269 27.40 -1.32 17.41
C GLU A 269 26.56 -1.71 16.20
N VAL A 270 25.49 -2.52 16.42
CA VAL A 270 24.54 -2.91 15.39
C VAL A 270 23.44 -1.86 15.29
N ASN A 271 23.33 -1.25 14.12
CA ASN A 271 22.38 -0.18 13.84
C ASN A 271 21.14 -0.62 13.07
N ASP A 272 21.25 -1.74 12.33
CA ASP A 272 20.18 -2.29 11.49
C ASP A 272 20.42 -3.80 11.27
N VAL A 273 19.32 -4.55 11.10
CA VAL A 273 19.36 -5.98 10.77
C VAL A 273 18.39 -6.26 9.63
N GLN A 274 18.89 -6.81 8.56
CA GLN A 274 18.09 -7.15 7.38
C GLN A 274 18.09 -8.65 7.15
N LYS A 275 16.96 -9.16 6.60
CA LYS A 275 16.80 -10.58 6.28
C LYS A 275 16.89 -10.81 4.77
N ILE A 276 17.86 -11.64 4.35
CA ILE A 276 18.07 -11.99 2.95
C ILE A 276 17.61 -13.43 2.71
N GLY A 277 16.82 -13.64 1.66
CA GLY A 277 16.35 -14.98 1.26
C GLY A 277 15.55 -15.72 2.34
N LYS A 278 14.93 -15.01 3.27
CA LYS A 278 14.18 -15.55 4.43
C LYS A 278 15.00 -16.37 5.43
N LYS A 279 16.31 -16.55 5.22
CA LYS A 279 17.15 -17.47 6.00
C LYS A 279 18.45 -16.87 6.54
N LEU A 280 18.85 -15.69 6.05
CA LEU A 280 20.10 -15.07 6.43
C LEU A 280 19.87 -13.72 7.10
N TRP A 281 20.41 -13.51 8.30
CA TRP A 281 20.40 -12.24 9.00
C TRP A 281 21.71 -11.51 8.75
N VAL A 282 21.62 -10.29 8.21
CA VAL A 282 22.74 -9.41 7.92
C VAL A 282 22.70 -8.24 8.89
N HIS A 283 23.69 -8.14 9.75
CA HIS A 283 23.80 -7.11 10.79
C HIS A 283 24.65 -5.97 10.26
N LYS A 284 24.07 -4.79 10.06
CA LYS A 284 24.84 -3.58 9.71
C LYS A 284 25.40 -2.97 10.99
N ALA A 285 26.70 -2.97 11.10
CA ALA A 285 27.39 -2.56 12.31
C ALA A 285 28.53 -1.59 12.01
N THR A 286 28.91 -0.84 13.04
CA THR A 286 30.11 -0.01 13.07
C THR A 286 31.05 -0.58 14.09
N VAL A 287 32.32 -0.79 13.75
CA VAL A 287 33.34 -1.23 14.67
C VAL A 287 33.74 -0.05 15.54
N THR A 288 33.38 -0.07 16.83
CA THR A 288 33.64 1.04 17.77
C THR A 288 34.89 0.83 18.62
N ALA A 289 35.36 -0.42 18.70
CA ALA A 289 36.64 -0.73 19.34
C ALA A 289 37.21 -2.04 18.76
N GLY A 290 38.51 -2.14 18.65
CA GLY A 290 39.21 -3.36 18.23
C GLY A 290 39.02 -3.72 16.77
N GLY A 291 38.72 -4.99 16.50
CA GLY A 291 38.50 -5.54 15.18
C GLY A 291 37.74 -6.88 15.24
N LEU A 292 37.30 -7.38 14.09
CA LEU A 292 36.60 -8.64 13.99
C LEU A 292 37.11 -9.46 12.82
N ASP A 293 37.41 -10.72 13.05
CA ASP A 293 37.88 -11.66 12.02
C ASP A 293 36.82 -12.71 11.69
N LEU A 294 36.89 -13.19 10.46
CA LEU A 294 36.06 -14.32 10.01
C LEU A 294 36.33 -15.56 10.88
N GLY A 295 35.30 -16.21 11.35
CA GLY A 295 35.39 -17.39 12.20
C GLY A 295 35.52 -17.11 13.69
N MET A 296 35.67 -15.86 14.13
CA MET A 296 35.67 -15.48 15.54
C MET A 296 34.39 -15.89 16.26
N SER A 297 34.55 -16.29 17.54
CA SER A 297 33.41 -16.44 18.45
C SER A 297 33.08 -15.08 19.07
N VAL A 298 31.80 -14.76 19.09
CA VAL A 298 31.28 -13.47 19.56
C VAL A 298 30.05 -13.68 20.44
N GLU A 299 29.74 -12.71 21.28
CA GLU A 299 28.44 -12.56 21.92
C GLU A 299 27.64 -11.47 21.18
N ALA A 300 26.46 -11.84 20.64
CA ALA A 300 25.53 -10.89 20.07
C ALA A 300 24.44 -10.55 21.09
N GLY A 301 24.20 -9.26 21.34
CA GLY A 301 23.23 -8.79 22.33
C GLY A 301 22.30 -7.72 21.78
N VAL A 302 21.04 -7.80 22.17
CA VAL A 302 19.96 -6.87 21.78
C VAL A 302 19.97 -5.66 22.73
N ASP A 303 19.69 -4.45 22.21
CA ASP A 303 19.29 -3.32 23.05
C ASP A 303 17.88 -3.60 23.60
N GLU A 304 17.82 -3.96 24.88
CA GLU A 304 16.57 -4.35 25.53
C GLU A 304 15.51 -3.25 25.52
N GLN A 305 15.92 -1.97 25.68
CA GLN A 305 14.99 -0.85 25.70
C GLN A 305 14.41 -0.61 24.31
N TRP A 306 15.24 -0.73 23.28
CA TRP A 306 14.80 -0.62 21.90
C TRP A 306 13.82 -1.75 21.54
N ARG A 307 14.16 -3.01 21.81
CA ARG A 307 13.31 -4.18 21.59
C ARG A 307 11.98 -4.05 22.31
N HIS A 308 12.01 -3.70 23.59
CA HIS A 308 10.80 -3.55 24.39
C HIS A 308 9.86 -2.49 23.81
N GLY A 309 10.39 -1.31 23.46
CA GLY A 309 9.59 -0.26 22.85
C GLY A 309 9.04 -0.64 21.46
N ALA A 310 9.81 -1.37 20.65
CA ALA A 310 9.36 -1.84 19.33
C ALA A 310 8.25 -2.90 19.45
N THR A 311 8.37 -3.84 20.41
CA THR A 311 7.35 -4.87 20.66
C THR A 311 6.06 -4.28 21.25
N GLN A 312 6.16 -3.25 22.10
CA GLN A 312 4.99 -2.49 22.57
C GLN A 312 4.24 -1.85 21.40
N ALA A 313 4.96 -1.16 20.51
CA ALA A 313 4.37 -0.53 19.33
C ALA A 313 3.73 -1.57 18.38
N HIS A 314 4.36 -2.73 18.20
CA HIS A 314 3.82 -3.82 17.38
C HIS A 314 2.54 -4.41 18.00
N SER A 315 2.53 -4.71 19.29
CA SER A 315 1.33 -5.18 19.99
C SER A 315 0.19 -4.15 19.91
N ALA A 316 0.49 -2.87 20.15
CA ALA A 316 -0.48 -1.78 20.04
C ALA A 316 -1.09 -1.69 18.62
N THR A 317 -0.30 -1.95 17.58
CA THR A 317 -0.78 -2.01 16.19
C THR A 317 -1.89 -3.03 16.01
N HIS A 318 -1.75 -4.23 16.56
CA HIS A 318 -2.79 -5.27 16.51
C HIS A 318 -4.05 -4.87 17.29
N LEU A 319 -3.90 -4.27 18.46
CA LEU A 319 -5.03 -3.78 19.27
C LEU A 319 -5.79 -2.66 18.56
N ILE A 320 -5.08 -1.70 17.97
CA ILE A 320 -5.68 -0.62 17.17
C ILE A 320 -6.39 -1.19 15.95
N HIS A 321 -5.80 -2.16 15.26
CA HIS A 321 -6.45 -2.81 14.11
C HIS A 321 -7.75 -3.50 14.50
N ALA A 322 -7.77 -4.21 15.63
CA ALA A 322 -8.98 -4.82 16.15
C ALA A 322 -10.06 -3.77 16.48
N ALA A 323 -9.69 -2.68 17.16
CA ALA A 323 -10.59 -1.57 17.49
C ALA A 323 -11.13 -0.87 16.22
N LEU A 324 -10.27 -0.60 15.22
CA LEU A 324 -10.68 -0.04 13.93
C LEU A 324 -11.73 -0.93 13.24
N ARG A 325 -11.54 -2.23 13.23
CA ARG A 325 -12.50 -3.16 12.62
C ARG A 325 -13.80 -3.24 13.40
N GLN A 326 -13.76 -3.10 14.71
CA GLN A 326 -14.97 -3.07 15.55
C GLN A 326 -15.79 -1.80 15.29
N VAL A 327 -15.16 -0.64 15.19
CA VAL A 327 -15.83 0.66 15.01
C VAL A 327 -16.22 0.94 13.57
N LEU A 328 -15.34 0.59 12.61
CA LEU A 328 -15.50 0.94 11.20
C LEU A 328 -15.99 -0.22 10.32
N GLY A 329 -16.01 -1.45 10.87
CA GLY A 329 -16.40 -2.66 10.17
C GLY A 329 -15.21 -3.46 9.61
N PRO A 330 -15.48 -4.69 9.14
CA PRO A 330 -14.45 -5.66 8.76
C PRO A 330 -13.60 -5.25 7.53
N THR A 331 -14.02 -4.23 6.79
CA THR A 331 -13.31 -3.71 5.63
C THR A 331 -12.16 -2.75 5.98
N ALA A 332 -12.04 -2.32 7.25
CA ALA A 332 -10.91 -1.56 7.74
C ALA A 332 -9.70 -2.49 7.91
N VAL A 333 -9.13 -2.93 6.79
CA VAL A 333 -7.98 -3.83 6.74
C VAL A 333 -6.68 -3.06 6.60
N GLN A 334 -5.61 -3.63 7.16
CA GLN A 334 -4.27 -3.07 7.08
C GLN A 334 -3.79 -2.94 5.63
N ALA A 335 -3.25 -1.77 5.30
CA ALA A 335 -2.55 -1.50 4.04
C ALA A 335 -1.04 -1.37 4.25
N GLY A 336 -0.60 -1.00 5.45
CA GLY A 336 0.80 -0.91 5.84
C GLY A 336 0.93 -0.63 7.34
N SER A 337 2.14 -0.84 7.88
CA SER A 337 2.47 -0.47 9.26
C SER A 337 3.95 -0.15 9.41
N MET A 338 4.28 0.65 10.43
CA MET A 338 5.64 0.87 10.89
C MET A 338 5.63 1.03 12.40
N ASN A 339 6.43 0.19 13.10
CA ASN A 339 6.50 0.11 14.55
C ASN A 339 7.93 0.30 15.01
N ARG A 340 8.17 1.29 15.87
CA ARG A 340 9.45 1.56 16.53
C ARG A 340 9.19 2.07 17.95
N PRO A 341 10.20 2.12 18.82
CA PRO A 341 10.03 2.65 20.17
C PRO A 341 9.33 4.01 20.20
N GLY A 342 8.22 4.10 20.95
CA GLY A 342 7.44 5.32 21.11
C GLY A 342 6.67 5.81 19.87
N TYR A 343 6.62 5.01 18.81
CA TYR A 343 5.93 5.40 17.58
C TYR A 343 5.35 4.20 16.83
N LEU A 344 4.11 4.34 16.37
CA LEU A 344 3.52 3.43 15.39
C LEU A 344 2.81 4.23 14.29
N ARG A 345 2.83 3.69 13.07
CA ARG A 345 1.99 4.11 11.96
C ARG A 345 1.19 2.90 11.49
N PHE A 346 -0.10 3.10 11.31
CA PHE A 346 -0.98 2.07 10.79
C PHE A 346 -1.79 2.65 9.63
N ASP A 347 -1.51 2.16 8.43
CA ASP A 347 -2.21 2.55 7.21
C ASP A 347 -3.32 1.52 6.97
N PHE A 348 -4.53 1.98 6.74
CA PHE A 348 -5.70 1.11 6.55
C PHE A 348 -6.66 1.66 5.50
N ASN A 349 -7.47 0.77 4.95
CA ASN A 349 -8.45 1.13 3.94
C ASN A 349 -9.72 1.65 4.62
N TYR A 350 -10.05 2.91 4.35
CA TYR A 350 -11.32 3.52 4.74
C TYR A 350 -11.68 4.64 3.77
N THR A 351 -12.97 4.91 3.59
CA THR A 351 -13.45 5.79 2.52
C THR A 351 -13.67 7.23 2.97
N GLU A 352 -13.57 7.50 4.27
CA GLU A 352 -13.85 8.80 4.88
C GLU A 352 -12.79 9.15 5.91
N GLN A 353 -12.71 10.44 6.26
CA GLN A 353 -11.96 10.87 7.42
C GLN A 353 -12.69 10.42 8.69
N LEU A 354 -11.95 9.88 9.66
CA LEU A 354 -12.52 9.50 10.95
C LEU A 354 -13.10 10.73 11.68
N SER A 355 -14.29 10.58 12.22
CA SER A 355 -14.86 11.57 13.11
C SER A 355 -14.17 11.57 14.48
N GLN A 356 -14.26 12.66 15.22
CA GLN A 356 -13.70 12.74 16.56
C GLN A 356 -14.26 11.65 17.49
N ALA A 357 -15.56 11.37 17.41
CA ALA A 357 -16.20 10.33 18.19
C ALA A 357 -15.66 8.92 17.88
N GLN A 358 -15.41 8.61 16.60
CA GLN A 358 -14.78 7.34 16.20
C GLN A 358 -13.36 7.22 16.73
N LEU A 359 -12.56 8.30 16.68
CA LEU A 359 -11.20 8.30 17.22
C LEU A 359 -11.20 8.05 18.73
N GLU A 360 -12.11 8.68 19.47
CA GLU A 360 -12.27 8.49 20.92
C GLU A 360 -12.72 7.06 21.27
N GLU A 361 -13.64 6.49 20.50
CA GLU A 361 -14.11 5.11 20.69
C GLU A 361 -12.99 4.09 20.39
N ILE A 362 -12.23 4.28 19.30
CA ILE A 362 -11.07 3.43 18.96
C ILE A 362 -10.02 3.49 20.08
N ALA A 363 -9.73 4.70 20.58
CA ALA A 363 -8.79 4.89 21.69
C ALA A 363 -9.29 4.20 22.98
N LEU A 364 -10.57 4.32 23.30
CA LEU A 364 -11.18 3.66 24.47
C LEU A 364 -11.06 2.14 24.38
N ILE A 365 -11.47 1.54 23.27
CA ILE A 365 -11.40 0.09 23.06
C ILE A 365 -9.95 -0.40 23.16
N THR A 366 -9.02 0.32 22.52
CA THR A 366 -7.59 -0.02 22.56
C THR A 366 -7.03 0.02 23.98
N ASN A 367 -7.31 1.07 24.75
CA ASN A 367 -6.84 1.18 26.12
C ASN A 367 -7.49 0.13 27.05
N GLN A 368 -8.78 -0.19 26.89
CA GLN A 368 -9.42 -1.28 27.62
C GLN A 368 -8.75 -2.63 27.37
N ALA A 369 -8.35 -2.89 26.13
CA ALA A 369 -7.60 -4.11 25.77
C ALA A 369 -6.21 -4.14 26.42
N ILE A 370 -5.52 -3.00 26.49
CA ILE A 370 -4.22 -2.86 27.18
C ILE A 370 -4.39 -3.14 28.67
N ASP A 371 -5.39 -2.50 29.30
CA ASP A 371 -5.67 -2.65 30.74
C ASP A 371 -6.08 -4.09 31.11
N SER A 372 -6.68 -4.82 30.17
CA SER A 372 -7.05 -6.23 30.35
C SER A 372 -5.84 -7.18 30.42
N ASN A 373 -4.66 -6.72 29.98
CA ASN A 373 -3.41 -7.46 30.05
C ASN A 373 -3.51 -8.91 29.54
N PHE A 374 -4.10 -9.08 28.36
CA PHE A 374 -4.26 -10.42 27.77
C PHE A 374 -2.91 -11.09 27.51
N ALA A 375 -2.85 -12.41 27.76
CA ALA A 375 -1.68 -13.20 27.39
C ALA A 375 -1.54 -13.28 25.86
N VAL A 376 -0.32 -13.03 25.36
CA VAL A 376 0.03 -13.21 23.96
C VAL A 376 0.66 -14.60 23.80
N ASN A 377 0.04 -15.43 22.96
CA ASN A 377 0.54 -16.78 22.68
C ASN A 377 0.94 -16.85 21.20
N THR A 378 2.10 -17.47 20.95
CA THR A 378 2.57 -17.77 19.60
C THR A 378 2.33 -19.24 19.28
N ILE A 379 1.71 -19.51 18.14
CA ILE A 379 1.45 -20.86 17.64
C ILE A 379 2.10 -20.96 16.27
N GLU A 380 2.99 -21.92 16.09
CA GLU A 380 3.56 -22.28 14.79
C GLU A 380 2.68 -23.35 14.14
N THR A 381 2.12 -23.04 12.96
CA THR A 381 1.20 -23.91 12.24
C THR A 381 1.22 -23.63 10.75
N SER A 382 0.55 -24.47 9.96
CA SER A 382 0.39 -24.25 8.52
C SER A 382 -0.52 -23.04 8.23
N LEU A 383 -0.34 -22.39 7.07
CA LEU A 383 -1.21 -21.29 6.63
C LEU A 383 -2.68 -21.70 6.54
N GLU A 384 -2.95 -22.95 6.16
CA GLU A 384 -4.29 -23.50 6.02
C GLU A 384 -4.97 -23.64 7.39
N GLU A 385 -4.26 -24.18 8.37
CA GLU A 385 -4.73 -24.30 9.74
C GLU A 385 -4.89 -22.93 10.40
N ALA A 386 -3.94 -22.01 10.21
CA ALA A 386 -4.05 -20.63 10.71
C ALA A 386 -5.33 -19.94 10.20
N LYS A 387 -5.65 -20.09 8.91
CA LYS A 387 -6.89 -19.57 8.33
C LYS A 387 -8.13 -20.24 8.91
N ALA A 388 -8.10 -21.56 9.14
CA ALA A 388 -9.20 -22.29 9.77
C ALA A 388 -9.44 -21.84 11.22
N MET A 389 -8.39 -21.41 11.92
CA MET A 389 -8.45 -20.79 13.27
C MET A 389 -8.93 -19.32 13.24
N GLY A 390 -9.17 -18.75 12.07
CA GLY A 390 -9.63 -17.37 11.91
C GLY A 390 -8.51 -16.31 11.79
N ALA A 391 -7.27 -16.74 11.57
CA ALA A 391 -6.17 -15.80 11.34
C ALA A 391 -6.37 -15.01 10.04
N MET A 392 -6.02 -13.71 10.08
CA MET A 392 -6.05 -12.82 8.92
C MET A 392 -4.73 -12.91 8.16
N ALA A 393 -4.72 -13.60 7.02
CA ALA A 393 -3.59 -13.59 6.08
C ALA A 393 -3.84 -12.52 5.00
N LEU A 394 -3.44 -11.27 5.27
CA LEU A 394 -3.73 -10.11 4.41
C LEU A 394 -2.70 -9.88 3.30
N PHE A 395 -1.48 -10.29 3.52
CA PHE A 395 -0.38 -10.17 2.55
C PHE A 395 0.04 -11.58 2.15
N GLY A 396 0.31 -11.79 0.86
CA GLY A 396 0.74 -13.08 0.32
C GLY A 396 2.01 -13.61 1.01
N GLU A 397 1.86 -14.00 2.24
CA GLU A 397 2.86 -14.71 3.03
C GLU A 397 2.87 -16.15 2.50
N ASN A 398 3.89 -16.42 1.67
CA ASN A 398 4.25 -17.76 1.21
C ASN A 398 5.35 -18.31 2.11
#